data_022642dcaa3e35b5ff3ed27283eef8fa
#
_entry.id   022642dcaa3e35b5ff3ed27283eef8fa
#
_cell.length_a   1.000
_cell.length_b   1.000
_cell.length_c   1.000
_cell.angle_alpha   90.00
_cell.angle_beta   90.00
_cell.angle_gamma   90.00
#
_symmetry.space_group_name_H-M   'P 1'
#
loop_
_entity.id
_entity.type
_entity.pdbx_description
1 polymer ?
#
loop_
_entity_poly.entity_id
_entity_poly.type
_entity_poly.pdbx_seq_one_letter_code
_entity_poly.pdbx_strand_id
1 'polypeptide(L)'
;MMEVTESTQAAPGRICPLRYRYGASAIAQAEPRSAQTLYVIGGLYGNVPALDAIEQMASTEATTPTLCFNGDFNWFNIDDRQFTEINRRVLAHDAVQGNVEAEFDSADGDAGCGCAYPESVDSAIVERSNFIHSQLKARALRHPELSARIKRLPMFARYQVGDCSVGVVHGDADSLAGWRFDVTELDDPAAASWLQSVFAQANVDLFASTHTCLPAMRSFALPATGENGTGWVVNNGATGMPNFSGELFGLCTRTGLTPSPQQTIHEIKVAGAYVSLLPVRFDEARWQAEFLQQWPEGSPAWISYWKRITQGPTFSPDQAMRAASAGD
;
A
#
# COMPACT_ATOMS: atom_id res chain seq x y z
N MET A 1 -42.82 -10.10 24.65
CA MET A 1 -41.45 -10.50 24.52
C MET A 1 -40.86 -9.68 23.36
N MET A 2 -40.04 -8.66 23.66
CA MET A 2 -39.33 -7.91 22.64
C MET A 2 -38.05 -8.71 22.36
N GLU A 3 -37.90 -9.20 21.13
CA GLU A 3 -36.65 -9.72 20.64
C GLU A 3 -35.64 -8.53 20.56
N VAL A 4 -34.68 -8.57 21.44
CA VAL A 4 -33.49 -7.71 21.33
C VAL A 4 -32.66 -8.31 20.18
N THR A 5 -32.75 -7.72 18.99
CA THR A 5 -31.79 -7.98 17.92
C THR A 5 -30.46 -7.44 18.41
N GLU A 6 -29.57 -8.34 18.86
CA GLU A 6 -28.15 -8.03 19.02
C GLU A 6 -27.64 -7.57 17.65
N SER A 7 -27.36 -6.27 17.52
CA SER A 7 -26.57 -5.79 16.42
C SER A 7 -25.16 -6.37 16.62
N THR A 8 -24.78 -7.37 15.86
CA THR A 8 -23.41 -7.88 15.80
C THR A 8 -22.51 -6.75 15.30
N GLN A 9 -21.97 -5.99 16.24
CA GLN A 9 -20.95 -4.99 15.93
C GLN A 9 -19.71 -5.77 15.45
N ALA A 10 -19.22 -5.46 14.26
CA ALA A 10 -18.05 -6.15 13.72
C ALA A 10 -16.85 -6.00 14.68
N ALA A 11 -16.04 -7.04 14.83
CA ALA A 11 -14.91 -7.06 15.76
C ALA A 11 -13.82 -6.05 15.35
N PRO A 12 -13.06 -5.50 16.32
CA PRO A 12 -11.91 -4.64 16.01
C PRO A 12 -10.95 -5.30 14.99
N GLY A 13 -10.45 -4.51 14.06
CA GLY A 13 -9.62 -4.98 12.93
C GLY A 13 -10.41 -5.42 11.69
N ARG A 14 -11.73 -5.68 11.83
CA ARG A 14 -12.66 -5.99 10.71
C ARG A 14 -13.55 -4.81 10.32
N ILE A 15 -13.57 -3.77 11.15
CA ILE A 15 -14.37 -2.57 10.89
C ILE A 15 -13.64 -1.69 9.89
N CYS A 16 -14.35 -1.28 8.81
CA CYS A 16 -13.94 -0.18 7.95
C CYS A 16 -14.62 1.10 8.44
N PRO A 17 -13.93 2.00 9.15
CA PRO A 17 -14.54 3.22 9.66
C PRO A 17 -15.11 4.09 8.54
N LEU A 18 -16.23 4.77 8.80
CA LEU A 18 -16.84 5.67 7.80
C LEU A 18 -15.87 6.79 7.38
N ARG A 19 -14.98 7.24 8.28
CA ARG A 19 -13.94 8.25 8.00
C ARG A 19 -12.90 7.80 6.97
N TYR A 20 -12.80 6.50 6.67
CA TYR A 20 -11.91 5.95 5.64
C TYR A 20 -12.49 6.07 4.23
N ARG A 21 -13.79 6.31 4.12
CA ARG A 21 -14.49 6.33 2.84
C ARG A 21 -14.40 7.72 2.21
N TYR A 22 -13.72 7.82 1.07
CA TYR A 22 -13.61 9.06 0.29
C TYR A 22 -14.33 8.96 -1.07
N GLY A 23 -14.42 7.76 -1.65
CA GLY A 23 -15.02 7.52 -2.96
C GLY A 23 -14.14 7.98 -4.13
N ALA A 24 -14.26 7.30 -5.26
CA ALA A 24 -13.41 7.52 -6.42
C ALA A 24 -13.49 8.96 -6.98
N SER A 25 -14.66 9.61 -6.90
CA SER A 25 -14.84 11.00 -7.39
C SER A 25 -14.03 12.04 -6.62
N ALA A 26 -13.67 11.78 -5.35
CA ALA A 26 -12.81 12.67 -4.58
C ALA A 26 -11.39 12.70 -5.17
N ILE A 27 -10.92 11.60 -5.75
CA ILE A 27 -9.61 11.52 -6.41
C ILE A 27 -9.57 12.43 -7.64
N ALA A 28 -10.65 12.45 -8.43
CA ALA A 28 -10.76 13.35 -9.60
C ALA A 28 -10.71 14.83 -9.21
N GLN A 29 -11.20 15.18 -8.02
CA GLN A 29 -11.23 16.55 -7.50
C GLN A 29 -9.91 16.99 -6.88
N ALA A 30 -8.99 16.06 -6.59
CA ALA A 30 -7.68 16.39 -6.07
C ALA A 30 -6.83 17.11 -7.12
N GLU A 31 -6.13 18.16 -6.69
CA GLU A 31 -5.17 18.85 -7.56
C GLU A 31 -4.03 17.91 -7.95
N PRO A 32 -3.80 17.67 -9.24
CA PRO A 32 -2.75 16.77 -9.69
C PRO A 32 -1.37 17.39 -9.48
N ARG A 33 -0.44 16.61 -8.92
CA ARG A 33 0.97 16.96 -8.80
C ARG A 33 1.71 16.47 -10.03
N SER A 34 2.49 17.33 -10.70
CA SER A 34 3.29 16.91 -11.86
C SER A 34 4.58 16.23 -11.42
N ALA A 35 4.94 15.13 -12.09
CA ALA A 35 6.20 14.44 -11.91
C ALA A 35 6.74 13.95 -13.26
N GLN A 36 8.07 13.95 -13.45
CA GLN A 36 8.71 13.27 -14.58
C GLN A 36 8.90 11.79 -14.29
N THR A 37 9.22 11.49 -13.04
CA THR A 37 9.30 10.14 -12.48
C THR A 37 8.69 10.14 -11.08
N LEU A 38 7.76 9.24 -10.85
CA LEU A 38 7.07 9.03 -9.59
C LEU A 38 7.40 7.63 -9.06
N TYR A 39 7.85 7.53 -7.81
CA TYR A 39 7.93 6.29 -7.05
C TYR A 39 6.78 6.24 -6.05
N VAL A 40 5.98 5.20 -6.08
CA VAL A 40 4.94 4.91 -5.08
C VAL A 40 5.42 3.76 -4.20
N ILE A 41 5.64 4.08 -2.91
CA ILE A 41 6.32 3.23 -1.93
C ILE A 41 5.32 2.86 -0.86
N GLY A 42 4.68 1.70 -0.98
CA GLY A 42 3.67 1.24 -0.05
C GLY A 42 4.15 0.09 0.84
N GLY A 43 3.71 0.08 2.11
CA GLY A 43 4.04 -0.99 3.04
C GLY A 43 5.54 -1.08 3.37
N LEU A 44 6.15 0.03 3.80
CA LEU A 44 7.57 0.07 4.23
C LEU A 44 7.78 -0.65 5.57
N TYR A 45 6.77 -0.67 6.44
CA TYR A 45 6.69 -1.44 7.69
C TYR A 45 7.83 -1.22 8.69
N GLY A 46 8.43 -0.03 8.72
CA GLY A 46 9.53 0.30 9.62
C GLY A 46 10.89 -0.24 9.18
N ASN A 47 11.01 -0.79 7.95
CA ASN A 47 12.24 -1.33 7.41
C ASN A 47 13.18 -0.19 6.96
N VAL A 48 14.12 0.22 7.84
CA VAL A 48 15.12 1.24 7.54
C VAL A 48 16.03 0.84 6.38
N PRO A 49 16.60 -0.38 6.31
CA PRO A 49 17.33 -0.86 5.14
C PRO A 49 16.58 -0.74 3.80
N ALA A 50 15.26 -0.97 3.79
CA ALA A 50 14.46 -0.78 2.57
C ALA A 50 14.32 0.70 2.20
N LEU A 51 14.20 1.59 3.19
CA LEU A 51 14.21 3.03 2.96
C LEU A 51 15.56 3.51 2.41
N ASP A 52 16.69 3.00 2.95
CA ASP A 52 18.04 3.27 2.42
C ASP A 52 18.14 2.85 0.94
N ALA A 53 17.61 1.66 0.60
CA ALA A 53 17.60 1.15 -0.78
C ALA A 53 16.75 2.03 -1.71
N ILE A 54 15.56 2.47 -1.28
CA ILE A 54 14.70 3.40 -2.07
C ILE A 54 15.41 4.72 -2.35
N GLU A 55 16.05 5.33 -1.36
CA GLU A 55 16.79 6.59 -1.55
C GLU A 55 17.97 6.40 -2.51
N GLN A 56 18.67 5.27 -2.42
CA GLN A 56 19.73 4.92 -3.36
C GLN A 56 19.17 4.71 -4.78
N MET A 57 18.08 3.97 -4.95
CA MET A 57 17.41 3.78 -6.24
C MET A 57 17.00 5.14 -6.85
N ALA A 58 16.40 6.01 -6.05
CA ALA A 58 16.00 7.35 -6.47
C ALA A 58 17.20 8.20 -6.95
N SER A 59 18.37 8.05 -6.32
CA SER A 59 19.59 8.77 -6.70
C SER A 59 20.17 8.34 -8.05
N THR A 60 19.77 7.20 -8.61
CA THR A 60 20.22 6.71 -9.93
C THR A 60 19.37 7.21 -11.09
N GLU A 61 18.23 7.85 -10.81
CA GLU A 61 17.41 8.48 -11.86
C GLU A 61 18.12 9.68 -12.48
N ALA A 62 17.91 9.90 -13.77
CA ALA A 62 18.51 11.01 -14.51
C ALA A 62 18.06 12.39 -13.98
N THR A 63 16.87 12.46 -13.42
CA THR A 63 16.29 13.63 -12.75
C THR A 63 15.73 13.20 -11.39
N THR A 64 15.79 14.08 -10.41
CA THR A 64 15.25 13.78 -9.07
C THR A 64 13.79 13.33 -9.16
N PRO A 65 13.48 12.08 -8.78
CA PRO A 65 12.11 11.58 -8.82
C PRO A 65 11.28 12.15 -7.68
N THR A 66 9.97 12.17 -7.85
CA THR A 66 9.03 12.37 -6.75
C THR A 66 8.85 11.05 -6.03
N LEU A 67 9.07 11.03 -4.71
CA LEU A 67 8.78 9.89 -3.85
C LEU A 67 7.45 10.13 -3.15
N CYS A 68 6.51 9.19 -3.28
CA CYS A 68 5.24 9.18 -2.58
C CYS A 68 5.13 7.91 -1.72
N PHE A 69 5.20 8.07 -0.41
CA PHE A 69 5.01 6.97 0.54
C PHE A 69 3.51 6.69 0.70
N ASN A 70 3.09 5.48 0.30
CA ASN A 70 1.69 5.09 0.17
C ASN A 70 1.16 4.36 1.42
N GLY A 71 1.41 4.93 2.60
CA GLY A 71 0.92 4.42 3.87
C GLY A 71 1.63 3.17 4.39
N ASP A 72 1.27 2.80 5.60
CA ASP A 72 1.81 1.66 6.36
C ASP A 72 3.35 1.66 6.43
N PHE A 73 3.94 2.83 6.65
CA PHE A 73 5.39 2.94 6.78
C PHE A 73 5.91 2.61 8.17
N ASN A 74 5.04 2.40 9.17
CA ASN A 74 5.42 2.20 10.58
C ASN A 74 5.15 0.80 11.16
N TRP A 75 4.50 -0.12 10.52
CA TRP A 75 3.85 -1.31 11.08
C TRP A 75 4.61 -2.06 12.20
N PHE A 76 5.93 -2.28 12.07
CA PHE A 76 6.72 -2.97 13.09
C PHE A 76 7.51 -2.05 14.02
N ASN A 77 7.36 -0.76 13.90
CA ASN A 77 8.28 0.25 14.39
C ASN A 77 7.96 0.69 15.83
N ILE A 78 8.29 -0.15 16.81
CA ILE A 78 8.05 0.10 18.25
C ILE A 78 9.29 0.60 19.01
N ASP A 79 10.43 0.76 18.35
CA ASP A 79 11.62 1.43 18.87
C ASP A 79 11.56 2.95 18.63
N ASP A 80 11.88 3.76 19.66
CA ASP A 80 11.77 5.24 19.57
C ASP A 80 12.69 5.83 18.49
N ARG A 81 13.91 5.32 18.36
CA ARG A 81 14.88 5.84 17.40
C ARG A 81 14.46 5.53 15.97
N GLN A 82 14.07 4.29 15.71
CA GLN A 82 13.63 3.88 14.37
C GLN A 82 12.31 4.56 13.99
N PHE A 83 11.37 4.68 14.93
CA PHE A 83 10.12 5.44 14.72
C PHE A 83 10.42 6.88 14.29
N THR A 84 11.32 7.56 15.01
CA THR A 84 11.73 8.93 14.67
C THR A 84 12.44 8.99 13.33
N GLU A 85 13.35 8.07 13.03
CA GLU A 85 14.12 8.03 11.78
C GLU A 85 13.22 7.84 10.56
N ILE A 86 12.37 6.79 10.57
CA ILE A 86 11.42 6.51 9.48
C ILE A 86 10.52 7.71 9.24
N ASN A 87 9.86 8.20 10.27
CA ASN A 87 8.89 9.29 10.10
C ASN A 87 9.53 10.60 9.65
N ARG A 88 10.74 10.92 10.14
CA ARG A 88 11.46 12.12 9.70
C ARG A 88 11.81 12.05 8.21
N ARG A 89 12.28 10.89 7.73
CA ARG A 89 12.68 10.70 6.32
C ARG A 89 11.44 10.64 5.41
N VAL A 90 10.44 9.85 5.75
CA VAL A 90 9.17 9.75 4.99
C VAL A 90 8.49 11.10 4.85
N LEU A 91 8.38 11.85 5.95
CA LEU A 91 7.71 13.16 5.97
C LEU A 91 8.55 14.31 5.34
N ALA A 92 9.74 14.03 4.81
CA ALA A 92 10.49 14.94 3.95
C ALA A 92 10.05 14.85 2.47
N HIS A 93 9.23 13.87 2.12
CA HIS A 93 8.69 13.60 0.81
C HIS A 93 7.16 13.69 0.80
N ASP A 94 6.54 13.39 -0.34
CA ASP A 94 5.09 13.19 -0.40
C ASP A 94 4.71 11.88 0.31
N ALA A 95 3.61 11.92 1.03
CA ALA A 95 3.06 10.73 1.69
C ALA A 95 1.53 10.80 1.76
N VAL A 96 0.90 9.64 1.79
CA VAL A 96 -0.51 9.47 2.15
C VAL A 96 -0.60 8.57 3.38
N GLN A 97 -1.71 8.63 4.10
CA GLN A 97 -1.95 7.73 5.23
C GLN A 97 -2.15 6.29 4.73
N GLY A 98 -1.72 5.30 5.52
CA GLY A 98 -2.27 3.97 5.57
C GLY A 98 -3.24 3.84 6.75
N ASN A 99 -3.91 2.69 6.86
CA ASN A 99 -4.76 2.41 8.01
C ASN A 99 -3.95 2.41 9.32
N VAL A 100 -2.69 2.00 9.26
CA VAL A 100 -1.78 1.99 10.42
C VAL A 100 -1.62 3.39 10.99
N GLU A 101 -1.30 4.36 10.16
CA GLU A 101 -1.10 5.75 10.57
C GLU A 101 -2.42 6.43 10.94
N ALA A 102 -3.51 6.11 10.27
CA ALA A 102 -4.82 6.70 10.51
C ALA A 102 -5.39 6.37 11.91
N GLU A 103 -4.94 5.25 12.52
CA GLU A 103 -5.38 4.81 13.85
C GLU A 103 -4.47 5.25 14.99
N PHE A 104 -3.37 5.99 14.75
CA PHE A 104 -2.49 6.46 15.83
C PHE A 104 -3.19 7.35 16.84
N ASP A 105 -4.18 8.12 16.41
CA ASP A 105 -4.86 9.15 17.20
C ASP A 105 -6.38 8.87 17.34
N SER A 106 -6.86 7.70 16.89
CA SER A 106 -8.28 7.42 17.01
C SER A 106 -8.66 7.24 18.49
N ALA A 107 -9.57 8.08 18.98
CA ALA A 107 -10.13 7.97 20.33
C ALA A 107 -11.05 6.74 20.47
N ASP A 108 -11.65 6.34 19.35
CA ASP A 108 -12.58 5.23 19.26
C ASP A 108 -11.78 3.96 18.99
N GLY A 109 -11.46 3.17 20.01
CA GLY A 109 -10.71 1.90 19.87
C GLY A 109 -11.37 0.83 18.98
N ASP A 110 -12.45 1.17 18.30
CA ASP A 110 -13.34 0.26 17.59
C ASP A 110 -12.72 -0.34 16.33
N ALA A 111 -11.83 0.38 15.63
CA ALA A 111 -11.22 -0.09 14.39
C ALA A 111 -10.02 -1.05 14.61
N GLY A 112 -9.48 -1.15 15.83
CA GLY A 112 -8.28 -1.96 16.10
C GLY A 112 -7.09 -1.49 15.28
N CYS A 113 -6.51 -2.37 14.45
CA CYS A 113 -5.44 -2.01 13.51
C CYS A 113 -5.95 -1.19 12.30
N GLY A 114 -7.25 -1.00 12.14
CA GLY A 114 -7.83 -0.34 10.98
C GLY A 114 -7.74 -1.11 9.66
N CYS A 115 -7.29 -2.36 9.68
CA CYS A 115 -7.02 -3.16 8.47
C CYS A 115 -8.28 -3.57 7.70
N ALA A 116 -9.47 -3.47 8.32
CA ALA A 116 -10.75 -3.85 7.75
C ALA A 116 -10.73 -5.27 7.13
N TYR A 117 -10.09 -6.22 7.81
CA TYR A 117 -9.90 -7.58 7.32
C TYR A 117 -11.21 -8.24 6.89
N PRO A 118 -11.27 -8.86 5.70
CA PRO A 118 -12.41 -9.65 5.28
C PRO A 118 -12.61 -10.88 6.18
N GLU A 119 -13.82 -11.44 6.18
CA GLU A 119 -14.16 -12.59 7.04
C GLU A 119 -13.31 -13.83 6.77
N SER A 120 -12.74 -13.96 5.56
CA SER A 120 -11.85 -15.03 5.17
C SER A 120 -10.53 -15.05 5.92
N VAL A 121 -10.12 -13.95 6.55
CA VAL A 121 -8.89 -13.88 7.34
C VAL A 121 -9.12 -14.48 8.73
N ASP A 122 -8.23 -15.38 9.16
CA ASP A 122 -8.30 -16.06 10.45
C ASP A 122 -8.32 -15.05 11.61
N SER A 123 -9.20 -15.29 12.61
CA SER A 123 -9.38 -14.38 13.75
C SER A 123 -8.11 -14.22 14.59
N ALA A 124 -7.27 -15.26 14.70
CA ALA A 124 -6.00 -15.14 15.43
C ALA A 124 -5.00 -14.22 14.72
N ILE A 125 -5.08 -14.08 13.39
CA ILE A 125 -4.29 -13.08 12.63
C ILE A 125 -4.78 -11.69 12.99
N VAL A 126 -6.10 -11.48 13.00
CA VAL A 126 -6.72 -10.19 13.34
C VAL A 126 -6.35 -9.75 14.76
N GLU A 127 -6.44 -10.66 15.74
CA GLU A 127 -6.07 -10.40 17.14
C GLU A 127 -4.59 -10.00 17.27
N ARG A 128 -3.69 -10.72 16.60
CA ARG A 128 -2.26 -10.37 16.59
C ARG A 128 -2.00 -9.02 15.91
N SER A 129 -2.71 -8.70 14.85
CA SER A 129 -2.61 -7.40 14.17
C SER A 129 -3.07 -6.27 15.06
N ASN A 130 -4.17 -6.44 15.79
CA ASN A 130 -4.65 -5.47 16.78
C ASN A 130 -3.62 -5.28 17.90
N PHE A 131 -2.98 -6.36 18.38
CA PHE A 131 -1.93 -6.26 19.38
C PHE A 131 -0.71 -5.49 18.86
N ILE A 132 -0.20 -5.82 17.65
CA ILE A 132 0.93 -5.13 17.03
C ILE A 132 0.63 -3.64 16.93
N HIS A 133 -0.55 -3.29 16.41
CA HIS A 133 -0.95 -1.91 16.27
C HIS A 133 -1.06 -1.18 17.63
N SER A 134 -1.54 -1.84 18.68
CA SER A 134 -1.62 -1.25 20.02
C SER A 134 -0.25 -0.83 20.56
N GLN A 135 0.80 -1.64 20.33
CA GLN A 135 2.17 -1.33 20.70
C GLN A 135 2.72 -0.14 19.91
N LEU A 136 2.44 -0.12 18.61
CA LEU A 136 2.82 0.98 17.73
C LEU A 136 2.10 2.29 18.10
N LYS A 137 0.80 2.23 18.39
CA LYS A 137 0.00 3.38 18.87
C LYS A 137 0.57 3.94 20.16
N ALA A 138 0.94 3.07 21.13
CA ALA A 138 1.61 3.48 22.34
C ALA A 138 2.95 4.18 22.06
N ARG A 139 3.66 3.78 21.01
CA ARG A 139 4.88 4.45 20.55
C ARG A 139 4.57 5.82 19.95
N ALA A 140 3.61 5.90 19.04
CA ALA A 140 3.21 7.15 18.39
C ALA A 140 2.79 8.24 19.40
N LEU A 141 2.13 7.86 20.50
CA LEU A 141 1.74 8.77 21.59
C LEU A 141 2.94 9.42 22.31
N ARG A 142 4.14 8.81 22.26
CA ARG A 142 5.37 9.40 22.82
C ARG A 142 6.00 10.45 21.90
N HIS A 143 5.54 10.54 20.65
CA HIS A 143 6.04 11.45 19.62
C HIS A 143 4.91 12.36 19.08
N PRO A 144 4.32 13.23 19.91
CA PRO A 144 3.11 13.97 19.55
C PRO A 144 3.28 14.89 18.33
N GLU A 145 4.49 15.46 18.13
CA GLU A 145 4.76 16.31 16.97
C GLU A 145 4.76 15.52 15.65
N LEU A 146 5.38 14.32 15.64
CA LEU A 146 5.36 13.43 14.47
C LEU A 146 3.94 12.92 14.21
N SER A 147 3.24 12.47 15.25
CA SER A 147 1.86 12.00 15.16
C SER A 147 0.93 13.09 14.61
N ALA A 148 1.09 14.34 15.04
CA ALA A 148 0.32 15.46 14.50
C ALA A 148 0.62 15.77 13.01
N ARG A 149 1.85 15.52 12.54
CA ARG A 149 2.20 15.63 11.11
C ARG A 149 1.59 14.49 10.32
N ILE A 150 1.68 13.27 10.81
CA ILE A 150 1.13 12.06 10.19
C ILE A 150 -0.40 12.19 10.04
N LYS A 151 -1.08 12.64 11.07
CA LYS A 151 -2.53 12.89 11.06
C LYS A 151 -2.99 13.84 9.94
N ARG A 152 -2.13 14.77 9.53
CA ARG A 152 -2.44 15.73 8.46
C ARG A 152 -2.16 15.22 7.04
N LEU A 153 -1.61 14.03 6.90
CA LEU A 153 -1.41 13.42 5.60
C LEU A 153 -2.76 13.17 4.92
N PRO A 154 -2.85 13.36 3.60
CA PRO A 154 -4.05 12.99 2.86
C PRO A 154 -4.23 11.47 2.81
N MET A 155 -5.44 10.99 2.55
CA MET A 155 -5.73 9.55 2.38
C MET A 155 -5.41 9.04 0.98
N PHE A 156 -5.26 9.93 0.01
CA PHE A 156 -4.93 9.65 -1.38
C PHE A 156 -4.20 10.85 -1.99
N ALA A 157 -3.55 10.61 -3.13
CA ALA A 157 -2.93 11.67 -3.92
C ALA A 157 -3.19 11.43 -5.41
N ARG A 158 -3.11 12.49 -6.22
CA ARG A 158 -3.19 12.42 -7.67
C ARG A 158 -1.93 13.00 -8.29
N TYR A 159 -1.40 12.29 -9.29
CA TYR A 159 -0.21 12.73 -10.03
C TYR A 159 -0.48 12.74 -11.53
N GLN A 160 0.30 13.57 -12.24
CA GLN A 160 0.38 13.59 -13.69
C GLN A 160 1.81 13.31 -14.10
N VAL A 161 2.02 12.23 -14.86
CA VAL A 161 3.33 11.82 -15.42
C VAL A 161 3.20 11.79 -16.94
N GLY A 162 3.57 12.90 -17.61
CA GLY A 162 3.23 13.09 -19.02
C GLY A 162 1.71 13.10 -19.19
N ASP A 163 1.20 12.23 -20.09
CA ASP A 163 -0.24 12.09 -20.32
C ASP A 163 -0.91 11.10 -19.35
N CYS A 164 -0.13 10.38 -18.54
CA CYS A 164 -0.65 9.39 -17.60
C CYS A 164 -1.13 10.05 -16.30
N SER A 165 -2.41 9.90 -15.99
CA SER A 165 -3.01 10.32 -14.72
C SER A 165 -2.99 9.16 -13.71
N VAL A 166 -2.34 9.37 -12.56
CA VAL A 166 -2.11 8.35 -11.53
C VAL A 166 -2.87 8.70 -10.26
N GLY A 167 -3.77 7.82 -9.84
CA GLY A 167 -4.38 7.85 -8.50
C GLY A 167 -3.57 7.01 -7.52
N VAL A 168 -2.97 7.63 -6.50
CA VAL A 168 -2.26 6.93 -5.42
C VAL A 168 -3.22 6.75 -4.26
N VAL A 169 -3.50 5.51 -3.92
CA VAL A 169 -4.40 5.11 -2.84
C VAL A 169 -3.75 4.02 -2.01
N HIS A 170 -3.97 3.99 -0.69
CA HIS A 170 -3.44 2.91 0.14
C HIS A 170 -4.20 1.61 -0.09
N GLY A 171 -5.52 1.62 0.11
CA GLY A 171 -6.42 0.49 -0.11
C GLY A 171 -6.95 0.42 -1.54
N ASP A 172 -8.17 0.88 -1.77
CA ASP A 172 -8.81 0.91 -3.08
C ASP A 172 -9.38 2.29 -3.44
N ALA A 173 -10.07 2.41 -4.56
CA ALA A 173 -10.59 3.68 -5.06
C ALA A 173 -11.66 4.32 -4.16
N ASP A 174 -12.29 3.55 -3.27
CA ASP A 174 -13.40 4.01 -2.43
C ASP A 174 -12.99 4.26 -0.99
N SER A 175 -11.93 3.57 -0.49
CA SER A 175 -11.60 3.54 0.93
C SER A 175 -10.11 3.34 1.21
N LEU A 176 -9.65 3.98 2.30
CA LEU A 176 -8.27 3.88 2.79
C LEU A 176 -7.84 2.43 3.08
N ALA A 177 -8.73 1.61 3.62
CA ALA A 177 -8.47 0.19 3.92
C ALA A 177 -9.39 -0.74 3.11
N GLY A 178 -9.70 -0.35 1.87
CA GLY A 178 -10.49 -1.17 0.97
C GLY A 178 -9.68 -2.34 0.41
N TRP A 179 -10.33 -3.50 0.23
CA TRP A 179 -9.69 -4.74 -0.22
C TRP A 179 -9.94 -5.06 -1.69
N ARG A 180 -10.68 -4.22 -2.42
CA ARG A 180 -11.06 -4.50 -3.81
C ARG A 180 -9.91 -4.44 -4.81
N PHE A 181 -8.72 -3.97 -4.39
CA PHE A 181 -7.48 -4.08 -5.14
C PHE A 181 -6.59 -5.25 -4.70
N ASP A 182 -7.16 -6.22 -3.96
CA ASP A 182 -6.52 -7.53 -3.75
C ASP A 182 -6.44 -8.32 -5.07
N VAL A 183 -5.43 -9.15 -5.19
CA VAL A 183 -5.19 -9.98 -6.38
C VAL A 183 -6.40 -10.86 -6.74
N THR A 184 -7.06 -11.44 -5.75
CA THR A 184 -8.21 -12.32 -5.97
C THR A 184 -9.47 -11.54 -6.35
N GLU A 185 -9.67 -10.37 -5.74
CA GLU A 185 -10.76 -9.46 -6.08
C GLU A 185 -10.61 -8.89 -7.50
N LEU A 186 -9.39 -8.50 -7.90
CA LEU A 186 -9.09 -8.01 -9.25
C LEU A 186 -9.24 -9.09 -10.32
N ASP A 187 -9.07 -10.35 -9.98
CA ASP A 187 -9.23 -11.50 -10.88
C ASP A 187 -10.70 -11.99 -10.95
N ASP A 188 -11.59 -11.49 -10.09
CA ASP A 188 -13.01 -11.84 -10.13
C ASP A 188 -13.72 -11.04 -11.24
N PRO A 189 -14.35 -11.73 -12.22
CA PRO A 189 -15.15 -11.06 -13.26
C PRO A 189 -16.27 -10.16 -12.72
N ALA A 190 -16.79 -10.42 -11.53
CA ALA A 190 -17.79 -9.58 -10.88
C ALA A 190 -17.28 -8.18 -10.53
N ALA A 191 -15.97 -7.98 -10.42
CA ALA A 191 -15.37 -6.67 -10.17
C ALA A 191 -15.45 -5.72 -11.38
N ALA A 192 -15.66 -6.22 -12.60
CA ALA A 192 -15.53 -5.44 -13.84
C ALA A 192 -16.40 -4.17 -13.86
N SER A 193 -17.66 -4.25 -13.48
CA SER A 193 -18.57 -3.09 -13.49
C SER A 193 -18.15 -2.01 -12.47
N TRP A 194 -17.68 -2.43 -11.30
CA TRP A 194 -17.17 -1.51 -10.29
C TRP A 194 -15.86 -0.86 -10.76
N LEU A 195 -14.94 -1.63 -11.32
CA LEU A 195 -13.68 -1.11 -11.87
C LEU A 195 -13.94 -0.05 -12.94
N GLN A 196 -14.81 -0.33 -13.91
CA GLN A 196 -15.22 0.66 -14.92
C GLN A 196 -15.77 1.94 -14.28
N SER A 197 -16.62 1.78 -13.26
CA SER A 197 -17.20 2.92 -12.54
C SER A 197 -16.15 3.76 -11.82
N VAL A 198 -15.23 3.14 -11.08
CA VAL A 198 -14.23 3.90 -10.29
C VAL A 198 -13.17 4.56 -11.16
N PHE A 199 -12.76 3.95 -12.27
CA PHE A 199 -11.87 4.60 -13.25
C PHE A 199 -12.54 5.82 -13.87
N ALA A 200 -13.81 5.71 -14.29
CA ALA A 200 -14.58 6.82 -14.85
C ALA A 200 -14.75 7.97 -13.83
N GLN A 201 -15.05 7.64 -12.56
CA GLN A 201 -15.25 8.63 -11.50
C GLN A 201 -13.94 9.29 -11.05
N ALA A 202 -12.86 8.54 -10.93
CA ALA A 202 -11.56 9.06 -10.52
C ALA A 202 -10.85 9.82 -11.64
N ASN A 203 -11.22 9.57 -12.90
CA ASN A 203 -10.58 10.13 -14.09
C ASN A 203 -9.06 9.93 -14.05
N VAL A 204 -8.63 8.68 -13.92
CA VAL A 204 -7.23 8.26 -13.92
C VAL A 204 -7.01 7.10 -14.89
N ASP A 205 -5.77 6.95 -15.38
CA ASP A 205 -5.34 5.83 -16.23
C ASP A 205 -4.77 4.68 -15.39
N LEU A 206 -4.26 5.01 -14.21
CA LEU A 206 -3.55 4.11 -13.32
C LEU A 206 -3.97 4.35 -11.86
N PHE A 207 -4.32 3.29 -11.15
CA PHE A 207 -4.31 3.26 -9.69
C PHE A 207 -3.02 2.58 -9.19
N ALA A 208 -2.28 3.25 -8.31
CA ALA A 208 -1.16 2.68 -7.57
C ALA A 208 -1.56 2.46 -6.11
N SER A 209 -1.56 1.20 -5.66
CA SER A 209 -2.02 0.79 -4.33
C SER A 209 -1.04 -0.14 -3.60
N THR A 210 -1.38 -0.55 -2.38
CA THR A 210 -0.56 -1.45 -1.56
C THR A 210 -1.39 -2.35 -0.62
N HIS A 211 -1.86 -1.89 0.49
CA HIS A 211 -2.67 -2.43 1.60
C HIS A 211 -2.82 -3.97 1.70
N THR A 212 -3.21 -4.67 0.62
CA THR A 212 -3.51 -6.11 0.62
C THR A 212 -2.26 -6.99 0.58
N CYS A 213 -1.09 -6.38 0.56
CA CYS A 213 0.22 -7.01 0.78
C CYS A 213 0.68 -8.04 -0.27
N LEU A 214 -0.06 -8.32 -1.35
CA LEU A 214 0.39 -9.10 -2.49
C LEU A 214 0.43 -8.23 -3.74
N PRO A 215 1.48 -8.33 -4.58
CA PRO A 215 1.61 -7.49 -5.76
C PRO A 215 0.61 -7.92 -6.85
N ALA A 216 0.07 -6.92 -7.55
CA ALA A 216 -0.80 -7.13 -8.70
C ALA A 216 -0.57 -6.04 -9.76
N MET A 217 -0.46 -6.44 -11.02
CA MET A 217 -0.56 -5.57 -12.19
C MET A 217 -1.68 -6.13 -13.07
N ARG A 218 -2.81 -5.42 -13.14
CA ARG A 218 -4.02 -5.85 -13.86
C ARG A 218 -4.54 -4.75 -14.76
N SER A 219 -4.87 -5.09 -15.99
CA SER A 219 -5.52 -4.16 -16.91
C SER A 219 -6.98 -4.50 -17.10
N PHE A 220 -7.79 -3.46 -17.32
CA PHE A 220 -9.24 -3.56 -17.45
C PHE A 220 -9.69 -2.73 -18.64
N ALA A 221 -10.57 -3.29 -19.47
CA ALA A 221 -11.20 -2.55 -20.56
C ALA A 221 -12.14 -1.48 -19.99
N LEU A 222 -11.99 -0.24 -20.50
CA LEU A 222 -12.79 0.92 -20.11
C LEU A 222 -13.58 1.45 -21.32
N PRO A 223 -14.72 0.88 -21.67
CA PRO A 223 -15.48 1.23 -22.89
C PRO A 223 -15.85 2.72 -22.96
N ALA A 224 -16.01 3.38 -21.82
CA ALA A 224 -16.40 4.79 -21.74
C ALA A 224 -15.28 5.76 -22.19
N THR A 225 -14.03 5.31 -22.28
CA THR A 225 -12.86 6.16 -22.65
C THR A 225 -12.45 6.01 -24.12
N GLY A 226 -13.25 5.29 -24.93
CA GLY A 226 -13.02 5.03 -26.37
C GLY A 226 -12.77 3.55 -26.67
N GLU A 227 -12.69 3.20 -27.96
CA GLU A 227 -12.59 1.80 -28.42
C GLU A 227 -11.39 1.01 -27.85
N ASN A 228 -10.35 1.70 -27.33
CA ASN A 228 -9.14 1.10 -26.75
C ASN A 228 -8.83 1.59 -25.33
N GLY A 229 -9.81 2.12 -24.62
CA GLY A 229 -9.61 2.59 -23.25
C GLY A 229 -9.22 1.46 -22.32
N THR A 230 -8.07 1.59 -21.65
CA THR A 230 -7.56 0.60 -20.71
C THR A 230 -7.14 1.30 -19.42
N GLY A 231 -7.70 0.87 -18.29
CA GLY A 231 -7.24 1.27 -16.96
C GLY A 231 -6.33 0.21 -16.35
N TRP A 232 -5.40 0.63 -15.52
CA TRP A 232 -4.48 -0.27 -14.82
C TRP A 232 -4.57 -0.11 -13.30
N VAL A 233 -4.58 -1.23 -12.60
CA VAL A 233 -4.32 -1.27 -11.16
C VAL A 233 -2.96 -1.90 -10.93
N VAL A 234 -2.08 -1.19 -10.23
CA VAL A 234 -0.77 -1.68 -9.81
C VAL A 234 -0.69 -1.61 -8.29
N ASN A 235 -0.78 -2.77 -7.67
CA ASN A 235 -0.52 -2.96 -6.25
C ASN A 235 0.94 -3.41 -6.09
N ASN A 236 1.76 -2.68 -5.33
CA ASN A 236 3.16 -3.07 -5.15
C ASN A 236 3.37 -4.18 -4.10
N GLY A 237 2.32 -4.65 -3.44
CA GLY A 237 2.44 -5.55 -2.32
C GLY A 237 3.06 -4.85 -1.10
N ALA A 238 4.35 -5.05 -0.86
CA ALA A 238 5.07 -4.44 0.26
C ALA A 238 6.48 -4.02 -0.15
N THR A 239 6.89 -2.81 0.24
CA THR A 239 8.27 -2.35 0.04
C THR A 239 9.22 -2.89 1.10
N GLY A 240 8.76 -3.02 2.33
CA GLY A 240 9.59 -3.44 3.48
C GLY A 240 9.57 -4.95 3.76
N MET A 241 8.88 -5.75 2.96
CA MET A 241 8.81 -7.21 3.12
C MET A 241 8.90 -7.93 1.78
N PRO A 242 9.34 -9.22 1.77
CA PRO A 242 9.29 -10.09 0.60
C PRO A 242 7.89 -10.25 0.01
N ASN A 243 7.83 -10.34 -1.30
CA ASN A 243 6.58 -10.47 -2.07
C ASN A 243 6.47 -11.76 -2.86
N PHE A 244 7.56 -12.51 -3.01
CA PHE A 244 7.61 -13.74 -3.78
C PHE A 244 8.29 -14.87 -2.99
N SER A 245 7.92 -16.10 -3.29
CA SER A 245 8.49 -17.28 -2.64
C SER A 245 9.99 -17.41 -2.91
N GLY A 246 10.78 -17.47 -1.86
CA GLY A 246 12.24 -17.61 -1.95
C GLY A 246 13.00 -16.34 -2.29
N GLU A 247 12.31 -15.24 -2.57
CA GLU A 247 12.90 -13.93 -2.84
C GLU A 247 12.76 -13.01 -1.62
N LEU A 248 13.84 -12.35 -1.21
CA LEU A 248 13.86 -11.55 0.02
C LEU A 248 13.86 -10.03 -0.22
N PHE A 249 13.46 -9.58 -1.38
CA PHE A 249 13.33 -8.16 -1.70
C PHE A 249 11.90 -7.64 -1.57
N GLY A 250 11.74 -6.36 -1.30
CA GLY A 250 10.48 -5.63 -1.37
C GLY A 250 10.16 -5.20 -2.80
N LEU A 251 9.00 -4.54 -2.99
CA LEU A 251 8.58 -3.97 -4.26
C LEU A 251 8.10 -2.52 -4.10
N CYS A 252 8.33 -1.70 -5.13
CA CYS A 252 7.68 -0.40 -5.28
C CYS A 252 7.19 -0.21 -6.72
N THR A 253 6.24 0.70 -6.92
CA THR A 253 5.77 1.08 -8.26
C THR A 253 6.53 2.32 -8.72
N ARG A 254 7.08 2.29 -9.95
CA ARG A 254 7.66 3.46 -10.63
C ARG A 254 6.82 3.81 -11.85
N THR A 255 6.47 5.08 -11.99
CA THR A 255 5.86 5.62 -13.22
C THR A 255 6.78 6.73 -13.75
N GLY A 256 7.24 6.63 -15.00
CA GLY A 256 8.20 7.58 -15.55
C GLY A 256 8.03 7.82 -17.05
N LEU A 257 8.53 8.96 -17.54
CA LEU A 257 8.51 9.30 -18.97
C LEU A 257 9.49 8.47 -19.79
N THR A 258 10.45 7.82 -19.13
CA THR A 258 11.45 6.94 -19.74
C THR A 258 11.38 5.56 -19.10
N PRO A 259 11.84 4.49 -19.79
CA PRO A 259 12.00 3.18 -19.19
C PRO A 259 12.78 3.24 -17.87
N SER A 260 12.56 2.27 -17.00
CA SER A 260 13.33 2.19 -15.75
C SER A 260 14.82 2.02 -16.03
N PRO A 261 15.70 2.78 -15.37
CA PRO A 261 17.15 2.53 -15.42
C PRO A 261 17.57 1.28 -14.63
N GLN A 262 16.63 0.70 -13.87
CA GLN A 262 16.87 -0.45 -13.01
C GLN A 262 16.20 -1.69 -13.56
N GLN A 263 16.64 -2.87 -13.09
CA GLN A 263 15.98 -4.12 -13.39
C GLN A 263 14.51 -4.06 -12.89
N THR A 264 13.58 -4.48 -13.73
CA THR A 264 12.15 -4.55 -13.41
C THR A 264 11.69 -6.00 -13.24
N ILE A 265 10.71 -6.23 -12.38
CA ILE A 265 9.94 -7.49 -12.39
C ILE A 265 9.00 -7.49 -13.59
N HIS A 266 8.26 -6.41 -13.77
CA HIS A 266 7.39 -6.15 -14.91
C HIS A 266 7.46 -4.67 -15.27
N GLU A 267 7.33 -4.37 -16.57
CA GLU A 267 7.18 -3.00 -17.07
C GLU A 267 6.16 -2.97 -18.21
N ILE A 268 5.26 -2.00 -18.15
CA ILE A 268 4.19 -1.76 -19.14
C ILE A 268 4.18 -0.30 -19.57
N LYS A 269 3.42 0.03 -20.62
CA LYS A 269 3.10 1.42 -20.98
C LYS A 269 1.64 1.72 -20.68
N VAL A 270 1.40 2.86 -20.00
CA VAL A 270 0.07 3.39 -19.67
C VAL A 270 0.04 4.86 -20.08
N ALA A 271 -0.84 5.25 -20.97
CA ALA A 271 -0.97 6.62 -21.47
C ALA A 271 0.39 7.28 -21.80
N GLY A 272 1.29 6.53 -22.45
CA GLY A 272 2.63 7.01 -22.84
C GLY A 272 3.72 6.90 -21.77
N ALA A 273 3.38 6.77 -20.48
CA ALA A 273 4.34 6.57 -19.42
C ALA A 273 4.73 5.08 -19.26
N TYR A 274 5.95 4.84 -18.76
CA TYR A 274 6.43 3.52 -18.37
C TYR A 274 6.09 3.27 -16.90
N VAL A 275 5.34 2.21 -16.63
CA VAL A 275 4.93 1.80 -15.28
C VAL A 275 5.63 0.48 -14.96
N SER A 276 6.46 0.49 -13.94
CA SER A 276 7.35 -0.62 -13.59
C SER A 276 7.11 -1.07 -12.15
N LEU A 277 7.11 -2.38 -11.93
CA LEU A 277 7.22 -2.98 -10.62
C LEU A 277 8.70 -3.27 -10.35
N LEU A 278 9.31 -2.53 -9.41
CA LEU A 278 10.74 -2.56 -9.13
C LEU A 278 11.06 -3.38 -7.89
N PRO A 279 12.07 -4.28 -7.94
CA PRO A 279 12.58 -4.95 -6.76
C PRO A 279 13.40 -3.97 -5.89
N VAL A 280 13.03 -3.86 -4.63
CA VAL A 280 13.75 -3.09 -3.61
C VAL A 280 14.61 -4.04 -2.83
N ARG A 281 15.90 -4.12 -3.21
CA ARG A 281 16.89 -5.00 -2.57
C ARG A 281 17.57 -4.26 -1.43
N PHE A 282 17.37 -4.75 -0.23
CA PHE A 282 17.91 -4.15 1.01
C PHE A 282 18.80 -5.13 1.78
N ASP A 283 19.47 -4.68 2.82
CA ASP A 283 20.24 -5.52 3.74
C ASP A 283 19.28 -6.36 4.59
N GLU A 284 19.05 -7.58 4.15
CA GLU A 284 18.13 -8.54 4.76
C GLU A 284 18.59 -8.96 6.16
N ALA A 285 19.88 -9.17 6.36
CA ALA A 285 20.42 -9.58 7.64
C ALA A 285 20.23 -8.48 8.71
N ARG A 286 20.48 -7.23 8.32
CA ARG A 286 20.23 -6.06 9.17
C ARG A 286 18.74 -5.95 9.50
N TRP A 287 17.87 -6.05 8.50
CA TRP A 287 16.42 -5.99 8.71
C TRP A 287 15.92 -7.07 9.66
N GLN A 288 16.34 -8.34 9.46
CA GLN A 288 15.96 -9.44 10.34
C GLN A 288 16.42 -9.22 11.77
N ALA A 289 17.65 -8.72 11.97
CA ALA A 289 18.16 -8.40 13.30
C ALA A 289 17.38 -7.27 13.97
N GLU A 290 17.07 -6.18 13.25
CA GLU A 290 16.28 -5.05 13.76
C GLU A 290 14.83 -5.47 14.09
N PHE A 291 14.23 -6.34 13.27
CA PHE A 291 12.91 -6.92 13.54
C PHE A 291 12.91 -7.75 14.83
N LEU A 292 13.86 -8.66 14.99
CA LEU A 292 13.94 -9.54 16.18
C LEU A 292 14.24 -8.76 17.48
N GLN A 293 14.94 -7.63 17.41
CA GLN A 293 15.14 -6.76 18.57
C GLN A 293 13.81 -6.17 19.08
N GLN A 294 12.88 -5.85 18.19
CA GLN A 294 11.58 -5.28 18.54
C GLN A 294 10.54 -6.37 18.79
N TRP A 295 10.61 -7.47 18.03
CA TRP A 295 9.64 -8.55 18.01
C TRP A 295 10.35 -9.90 18.15
N PRO A 296 10.78 -10.28 19.38
CA PRO A 296 11.49 -11.53 19.61
C PRO A 296 10.63 -12.74 19.28
N GLU A 297 11.27 -13.90 19.15
CA GLU A 297 10.62 -15.19 18.88
C GLU A 297 9.43 -15.42 19.84
N GLY A 298 8.32 -15.88 19.29
CA GLY A 298 7.07 -16.12 20.03
C GLY A 298 6.20 -14.86 20.21
N SER A 299 6.68 -13.64 19.84
CA SER A 299 5.85 -12.43 19.86
C SER A 299 4.77 -12.47 18.75
N PRO A 300 3.66 -11.73 18.90
CA PRO A 300 2.60 -11.70 17.88
C PRO A 300 3.06 -11.32 16.47
N ALA A 301 4.00 -10.37 16.33
CA ALA A 301 4.55 -10.02 15.03
C ALA A 301 5.45 -11.10 14.47
N TRP A 302 6.27 -11.75 15.32
CA TRP A 302 7.10 -12.88 14.91
C TRP A 302 6.22 -14.04 14.40
N ILE A 303 5.18 -14.43 15.13
CA ILE A 303 4.26 -15.52 14.73
C ILE A 303 3.61 -15.23 13.38
N SER A 304 3.19 -13.99 13.14
CA SER A 304 2.46 -13.62 11.91
C SER A 304 3.37 -13.36 10.70
N TYR A 305 4.60 -12.87 10.90
CA TYR A 305 5.38 -12.29 9.80
C TYR A 305 6.78 -12.87 9.61
N TRP A 306 7.37 -13.57 10.62
CA TRP A 306 8.75 -14.05 10.53
C TRP A 306 8.99 -14.98 9.35
N LYS A 307 8.05 -15.90 9.10
CA LYS A 307 8.14 -16.79 7.94
C LYS A 307 8.13 -16.02 6.63
N ARG A 308 7.28 -14.99 6.50
CA ARG A 308 7.26 -14.13 5.32
C ARG A 308 8.55 -13.33 5.18
N ILE A 309 9.08 -12.77 6.27
CA ILE A 309 10.32 -11.99 6.27
C ILE A 309 11.51 -12.83 5.80
N THR A 310 11.56 -14.12 6.16
CA THR A 310 12.71 -15.00 5.89
C THR A 310 12.57 -15.90 4.67
N GLN A 311 11.37 -16.09 4.13
CA GLN A 311 11.10 -17.05 3.05
C GLN A 311 10.21 -16.49 1.93
N GLY A 312 9.63 -15.32 2.11
CA GLY A 312 8.58 -14.80 1.24
C GLY A 312 7.22 -15.51 1.40
N PRO A 313 6.18 -14.97 0.79
CA PRO A 313 4.86 -15.61 0.73
C PRO A 313 4.85 -16.71 -0.34
N THR A 314 3.84 -17.59 -0.31
CA THR A 314 3.60 -18.56 -1.40
C THR A 314 2.96 -17.84 -2.59
N PHE A 315 3.75 -17.06 -3.32
CA PHE A 315 3.34 -16.26 -4.46
C PHE A 315 4.52 -16.10 -5.43
N SER A 316 4.27 -16.06 -6.75
CA SER A 316 5.31 -15.97 -7.77
C SER A 316 5.21 -14.67 -8.58
N PRO A 317 6.31 -14.22 -9.24
CA PRO A 317 6.27 -13.06 -10.14
C PRO A 317 5.21 -13.18 -11.24
N ASP A 318 5.01 -14.37 -11.82
CA ASP A 318 4.03 -14.60 -12.89
C ASP A 318 2.57 -14.40 -12.41
N GLN A 319 2.31 -14.65 -11.13
CA GLN A 319 1.01 -14.38 -10.52
C GLN A 319 0.74 -12.88 -10.33
N ALA A 320 1.79 -12.07 -10.23
CA ALA A 320 1.65 -10.62 -10.08
C ALA A 320 1.15 -9.94 -11.35
N MET A 321 1.44 -10.49 -12.53
CA MET A 321 1.11 -9.86 -13.82
C MET A 321 0.01 -10.62 -14.55
N ARG A 322 -1.09 -9.92 -14.88
CA ARG A 322 -2.06 -10.34 -15.91
C ARG A 322 -2.53 -9.13 -16.70
N ALA A 323 -2.29 -9.14 -18.00
CA ALA A 323 -2.93 -8.19 -18.91
C ALA A 323 -4.32 -8.71 -19.27
N ALA A 324 -5.28 -7.81 -19.56
CA ALA A 324 -6.53 -8.22 -20.19
C ALA A 324 -6.19 -9.01 -21.45
N SER A 325 -6.75 -10.20 -21.61
CA SER A 325 -6.72 -10.88 -22.90
C SER A 325 -7.35 -9.94 -23.92
N ALA A 326 -6.63 -9.62 -24.99
CA ALA A 326 -7.23 -8.97 -26.15
C ALA A 326 -8.41 -9.85 -26.55
N GLY A 327 -9.64 -9.30 -26.42
CA GLY A 327 -10.87 -10.05 -26.46
C GLY A 327 -10.94 -11.00 -27.66
N ASP A 328 -11.39 -12.22 -27.40
CA ASP A 328 -11.95 -13.13 -28.38
C ASP A 328 -13.31 -12.61 -28.86
#